data_eb28342df16e74617cecefd31bf7307a
#
_entry.id   eb28342df16e74617cecefd31bf7307a
#
_cell.length_a   1.000
_cell.length_b   1.000
_cell.length_c   1.000
_cell.angle_alpha   90.00
_cell.angle_beta   90.00
_cell.angle_gamma   90.00
#
_symmetry.space_group_name_H-M   'P 1'
#
loop_
_entity.id
_entity.type
_entity.pdbx_description
1 polymer ?
#
loop_
_entity_poly.entity_id
_entity_poly.type
_entity_poly.pdbx_seq_one_letter_code
_entity_poly.pdbx_strand_id
1 'polypeptide(L)'
;FPRLEERQHQVASTLSGGEQQMLAIGRGLMSRPKLLLLDEPSMGLAPLLVKEIFNIVKAINQQGTTILLVEQNANMALSIADYGYVLETGRTVLHGPAQELAANEEVKAAYLGG
;
A
#
# COMPACT_ATOMS: atom_id res chain seq x y z
N PHE A 1 -9.10 -2.15 -12.72
CA PHE A 1 -9.67 -3.00 -11.63
C PHE A 1 -10.75 -3.94 -12.20
N PRO A 2 -10.39 -5.17 -12.63
CA PRO A 2 -11.36 -6.10 -13.22
C PRO A 2 -12.57 -6.40 -12.33
N ARG A 3 -12.36 -6.53 -11.03
CA ARG A 3 -13.47 -6.80 -10.09
C ARG A 3 -14.47 -5.65 -10.02
N LEU A 4 -14.00 -4.41 -10.13
CA LEU A 4 -14.89 -3.26 -10.16
C LEU A 4 -15.66 -3.17 -11.47
N GLU A 5 -15.03 -3.54 -12.58
CA GLU A 5 -15.69 -3.60 -13.89
C GLU A 5 -16.83 -4.61 -13.87
N GLU A 6 -16.61 -5.79 -13.30
CA GLU A 6 -17.63 -6.82 -13.14
C GLU A 6 -18.82 -6.34 -12.31
N ARG A 7 -18.60 -5.40 -11.38
CA ARG A 7 -19.59 -4.93 -10.43
C ARG A 7 -19.97 -3.46 -10.63
N GLN A 8 -19.80 -2.94 -11.82
CA GLN A 8 -20.02 -1.52 -12.11
C GLN A 8 -21.43 -1.02 -11.80
N HIS A 9 -22.42 -1.91 -11.82
CA HIS A 9 -23.81 -1.56 -11.53
C HIS A 9 -24.22 -1.86 -10.09
N GLN A 10 -23.31 -2.38 -9.27
CA GLN A 10 -23.56 -2.69 -7.87
C GLN A 10 -23.42 -1.44 -7.00
N VAL A 11 -24.28 -1.32 -6.00
CA VAL A 11 -24.19 -0.24 -5.00
C VAL A 11 -22.88 -0.40 -4.22
N ALA A 12 -22.09 0.67 -4.10
CA ALA A 12 -20.74 0.64 -3.51
C ALA A 12 -20.74 0.07 -2.08
N SER A 13 -21.75 0.36 -1.26
CA SER A 13 -21.84 -0.14 0.11
C SER A 13 -22.00 -1.66 0.21
N THR A 14 -22.36 -2.34 -0.90
CA THR A 14 -22.52 -3.80 -0.93
C THR A 14 -21.27 -4.53 -1.41
N LEU A 15 -20.20 -3.80 -1.77
CA LEU A 15 -18.93 -4.38 -2.17
C LEU A 15 -18.20 -4.98 -0.95
N SER A 16 -17.35 -5.99 -1.19
CA SER A 16 -16.46 -6.52 -0.15
C SER A 16 -15.45 -5.45 0.29
N GLY A 17 -14.79 -5.67 1.44
CA GLY A 17 -13.76 -4.75 1.95
C GLY A 17 -12.66 -4.49 0.93
N GLY A 18 -12.17 -5.54 0.26
CA GLY A 18 -11.14 -5.40 -0.78
C GLY A 18 -11.64 -4.63 -1.99
N GLU A 19 -12.87 -4.91 -2.42
CA GLU A 19 -13.50 -4.20 -3.53
C GLU A 19 -13.73 -2.74 -3.20
N GLN A 20 -14.16 -2.42 -1.97
CA GLN A 20 -14.29 -1.03 -1.52
C GLN A 20 -12.95 -0.31 -1.50
N GLN A 21 -11.89 -1.00 -1.11
CA GLN A 21 -10.54 -0.43 -1.12
C GLN A 21 -10.07 -0.13 -2.55
N MET A 22 -10.33 -1.05 -3.48
CA MET A 22 -10.05 -0.83 -4.90
C MET A 22 -10.83 0.37 -5.45
N LEU A 23 -12.09 0.50 -5.05
CA LEU A 23 -12.93 1.65 -5.45
C LEU A 23 -12.34 2.96 -4.93
N ALA A 24 -11.89 2.99 -3.68
CA ALA A 24 -11.27 4.18 -3.09
C ALA A 24 -10.00 4.58 -3.84
N ILE A 25 -9.13 3.62 -4.17
CA ILE A 25 -7.92 3.86 -4.95
C ILE A 25 -8.29 4.36 -6.35
N GLY A 26 -9.26 3.71 -7.00
CA GLY A 26 -9.74 4.12 -8.33
C GLY A 26 -10.28 5.54 -8.35
N ARG A 27 -11.03 5.93 -7.33
CA ARG A 27 -11.53 7.30 -7.19
C ARG A 27 -10.38 8.31 -7.07
N GLY A 28 -9.35 7.98 -6.29
CA GLY A 28 -8.15 8.81 -6.20
C GLY A 28 -7.46 8.99 -7.54
N LEU A 29 -7.42 7.93 -8.35
CA LEU A 29 -6.79 7.96 -9.67
C LEU A 29 -7.55 8.78 -10.70
N MET A 30 -8.85 8.99 -10.51
CA MET A 30 -9.67 9.75 -11.46
C MET A 30 -9.20 11.20 -11.62
N SER A 31 -8.55 11.77 -10.62
CA SER A 31 -7.97 13.11 -10.69
C SER A 31 -6.63 13.18 -11.43
N ARG A 32 -6.11 12.04 -11.90
CA ARG A 32 -4.79 11.91 -12.53
C ARG A 32 -3.69 12.54 -11.68
N PRO A 33 -3.51 12.10 -10.42
CA PRO A 33 -2.59 12.73 -9.50
C PRO A 33 -1.13 12.46 -9.88
N LYS A 34 -0.26 13.41 -9.53
CA LYS A 34 1.20 13.18 -9.56
C LYS A 34 1.66 12.46 -8.31
N LEU A 35 0.93 12.64 -7.20
CA LEU A 35 1.21 12.02 -5.91
C LEU A 35 -0.09 11.44 -5.36
N LEU A 36 -0.06 10.15 -5.03
CA LEU A 36 -1.18 9.43 -4.41
C LEU A 36 -0.78 9.07 -2.98
N LEU A 37 -1.60 9.46 -2.01
CA LEU A 37 -1.40 9.16 -0.60
C LEU A 37 -2.30 8.00 -0.19
N LEU A 38 -1.71 6.92 0.33
CA LEU A 38 -2.42 5.73 0.77
C LEU A 38 -2.11 5.47 2.24
N ASP A 39 -3.14 5.48 3.08
CA ASP A 39 -3.00 5.26 4.51
C ASP A 39 -3.53 3.88 4.89
N GLU A 40 -2.59 2.97 5.18
CA GLU A 40 -2.86 1.59 5.59
C GLU A 40 -3.88 0.88 4.69
N PRO A 41 -3.65 0.82 3.36
CA PRO A 41 -4.63 0.28 2.42
C PRO A 41 -4.90 -1.21 2.59
N SER A 42 -4.04 -1.96 3.27
CA SER A 42 -4.21 -3.39 3.49
C SER A 42 -4.91 -3.75 4.79
N MET A 43 -5.20 -2.76 5.66
CA MET A 43 -5.76 -3.01 6.99
C MET A 43 -7.09 -3.73 6.91
N GLY A 44 -7.20 -4.82 7.67
CA GLY A 44 -8.45 -5.59 7.78
C GLY A 44 -8.77 -6.48 6.59
N LEU A 45 -7.88 -6.59 5.61
CA LEU A 45 -8.11 -7.42 4.44
C LEU A 45 -7.51 -8.82 4.60
N ALA A 46 -8.12 -9.81 3.92
CA ALA A 46 -7.58 -11.16 3.86
C ALA A 46 -6.24 -11.17 3.11
N PRO A 47 -5.34 -12.14 3.41
CA PRO A 47 -3.98 -12.16 2.83
C PRO A 47 -3.94 -12.10 1.30
N LEU A 48 -4.85 -12.76 0.61
CA LEU A 48 -4.90 -12.72 -0.86
C LEU A 48 -5.25 -11.32 -1.37
N LEU A 49 -6.15 -10.61 -0.69
CA LEU A 49 -6.54 -9.25 -1.04
C LEU A 49 -5.43 -8.26 -0.73
N VAL A 50 -4.70 -8.47 0.37
CA VAL A 50 -3.51 -7.68 0.69
C VAL A 50 -2.51 -7.73 -0.47
N LYS A 51 -2.21 -8.93 -0.94
CA LYS A 51 -1.28 -9.13 -2.05
C LYS A 51 -1.75 -8.42 -3.32
N GLU A 52 -3.04 -8.52 -3.62
CA GLU A 52 -3.66 -7.88 -4.77
C GLU A 52 -3.55 -6.36 -4.69
N ILE A 53 -3.83 -5.77 -3.53
CA ILE A 53 -3.70 -4.32 -3.31
C ILE A 53 -2.25 -3.86 -3.51
N PHE A 54 -1.27 -4.56 -2.97
CA PHE A 54 0.13 -4.18 -3.14
C PHE A 54 0.59 -4.31 -4.60
N ASN A 55 0.12 -5.31 -5.32
CA ASN A 55 0.41 -5.43 -6.76
C ASN A 55 -0.18 -4.27 -7.55
N ILE A 56 -1.39 -3.83 -7.20
CA ILE A 56 -2.04 -2.67 -7.82
C ILE A 56 -1.24 -1.39 -7.54
N VAL A 57 -0.85 -1.17 -6.28
CA VAL A 57 -0.05 -0.01 -5.87
C VAL A 57 1.27 0.04 -6.66
N LYS A 58 1.94 -1.09 -6.77
CA LYS A 58 3.18 -1.20 -7.55
C LYS A 58 2.95 -0.85 -9.01
N ALA A 59 1.89 -1.36 -9.62
CA ALA A 59 1.57 -1.09 -11.02
C ALA A 59 1.28 0.41 -11.25
N ILE A 60 0.55 1.06 -10.36
CA ILE A 60 0.26 2.49 -10.43
C ILE A 60 1.56 3.31 -10.38
N ASN A 61 2.47 2.96 -9.47
CA ASN A 61 3.77 3.62 -9.37
C ASN A 61 4.60 3.43 -10.64
N GLN A 62 4.62 2.23 -11.19
CA GLN A 62 5.34 1.95 -12.43
C GLN A 62 4.81 2.73 -13.63
N GLN A 63 3.56 3.15 -13.59
CA GLN A 63 2.96 3.99 -14.63
C GLN A 63 3.26 5.48 -14.46
N GLY A 64 4.03 5.85 -13.45
CA GLY A 64 4.52 7.22 -13.27
C GLY A 64 3.90 8.01 -12.13
N THR A 65 2.98 7.42 -11.37
CA THR A 65 2.41 8.08 -10.18
C THR A 65 3.33 7.87 -8.99
N THR A 66 3.76 8.95 -8.35
CA THR A 66 4.49 8.86 -7.08
C THR A 66 3.51 8.47 -5.97
N ILE A 67 3.92 7.54 -5.11
CA ILE A 67 3.07 7.06 -4.03
C ILE A 67 3.75 7.26 -2.68
N LEU A 68 3.02 7.87 -1.74
CA LEU A 68 3.37 7.85 -0.33
C LEU A 68 2.46 6.84 0.35
N LEU A 69 3.06 5.75 0.82
CA LEU A 69 2.36 4.62 1.41
C LEU A 69 2.65 4.57 2.90
N VAL A 70 1.60 4.59 3.73
CA VAL A 70 1.70 4.36 5.17
C VAL A 70 1.21 2.93 5.42
N GLU A 71 2.06 2.10 6.02
CA GLU A 71 1.74 0.68 6.24
C GLU A 71 2.36 0.14 7.52
N GLN A 72 1.62 -0.71 8.21
CA GLN A 72 2.14 -1.51 9.31
C GLN A 72 2.74 -2.83 8.80
N ASN A 73 2.29 -3.30 7.65
CA ASN A 73 2.82 -4.50 7.00
C ASN A 73 4.16 -4.16 6.34
N ALA A 74 5.21 -4.11 7.17
CA ALA A 74 6.52 -3.63 6.76
C ALA A 74 7.16 -4.50 5.67
N ASN A 75 7.00 -5.82 5.74
CA ASN A 75 7.53 -6.72 4.71
C ASN A 75 7.00 -6.37 3.33
N MET A 76 5.67 -6.23 3.22
CA MET A 76 5.03 -5.93 1.95
C MET A 76 5.37 -4.53 1.48
N ALA A 77 5.34 -3.54 2.39
CA ALA A 77 5.66 -2.16 2.04
C ALA A 77 7.08 -2.03 1.50
N LEU A 78 8.06 -2.60 2.19
CA LEU A 78 9.46 -2.55 1.75
C LEU A 78 9.72 -3.34 0.48
N SER A 79 8.91 -4.36 0.19
CA SER A 79 9.06 -5.15 -1.04
C SER A 79 8.72 -4.37 -2.31
N ILE A 80 7.90 -3.32 -2.19
CA ILE A 80 7.48 -2.51 -3.36
C ILE A 80 8.01 -1.07 -3.32
N ALA A 81 8.51 -0.61 -2.17
CA ALA A 81 8.98 0.76 -2.01
C ALA A 81 10.38 0.95 -2.56
N ASP A 82 10.68 2.18 -2.98
CA ASP A 82 12.04 2.60 -3.33
C ASP A 82 12.78 3.13 -2.11
N TYR A 83 12.07 3.86 -1.25
CA TYR A 83 12.62 4.52 -0.06
C TYR A 83 11.63 4.41 1.09
N GLY A 84 12.14 4.31 2.31
CA GLY A 84 11.31 4.18 3.48
C GLY A 84 11.72 5.06 4.65
N TYR A 85 10.73 5.35 5.48
CA TYR A 85 10.88 6.05 6.76
C TYR A 85 10.23 5.20 7.84
N VAL A 86 11.00 4.87 8.89
CA VAL A 86 10.48 4.14 10.04
C VAL A 86 10.12 5.15 11.12
N LEU A 87 8.84 5.15 11.53
CA LEU A 87 8.34 6.06 12.55
C LEU A 87 8.05 5.31 13.84
N GLU A 88 8.46 5.91 14.95
CA GLU A 88 8.10 5.45 16.30
C GLU A 88 7.64 6.65 17.11
N THR A 89 6.44 6.55 17.67
CA THR A 89 5.87 7.59 18.53
C THR A 89 5.95 8.98 17.89
N GLY A 90 5.57 9.08 16.61
CA GLY A 90 5.52 10.33 15.86
C GLY A 90 6.87 10.87 15.41
N ARG A 91 7.95 10.08 15.53
CA ARG A 91 9.30 10.48 15.11
C ARG A 91 9.86 9.52 14.09
N THR A 92 10.58 10.06 13.11
CA THR A 92 11.38 9.25 12.21
C THR A 92 12.63 8.78 12.94
N VAL A 93 12.75 7.48 13.15
CA VAL A 93 13.92 6.88 13.84
C VAL A 93 14.95 6.34 12.87
N LEU A 94 14.55 6.02 11.65
CA LEU A 94 15.40 5.49 10.62
C LEU A 94 14.80 5.79 9.25
N HIS A 95 15.64 6.02 8.25
CA HIS A 95 15.19 6.16 6.87
C HIS A 95 16.29 5.75 5.90
N GLY A 96 15.94 5.41 4.69
CA GLY A 96 16.90 5.02 3.67
C GLY A 96 16.25 4.26 2.52
N PRO A 97 17.06 3.81 1.55
CA PRO A 97 16.58 2.92 0.51
C PRO A 97 15.89 1.70 1.11
N ALA A 98 14.76 1.31 0.53
CA ALA A 98 13.95 0.20 1.07
C ALA A 98 14.76 -1.09 1.21
N GLN A 99 15.65 -1.36 0.26
CA GLN A 99 16.51 -2.54 0.27
C GLN A 99 17.44 -2.56 1.49
N GLU A 100 17.98 -1.41 1.87
CA GLU A 100 18.83 -1.29 3.06
C GLU A 100 18.03 -1.44 4.34
N LEU A 101 16.82 -0.87 4.40
CA LEU A 101 15.94 -1.02 5.55
C LEU A 101 15.53 -2.48 5.75
N ALA A 102 15.22 -3.19 4.67
CA ALA A 102 14.87 -4.60 4.72
C ALA A 102 16.01 -5.48 5.23
N ALA A 103 17.25 -5.08 5.02
CA ALA A 103 18.44 -5.77 5.48
C ALA A 103 18.92 -5.34 6.89
N ASN A 104 18.36 -4.26 7.44
CA ASN A 104 18.75 -3.72 8.73
C ASN A 104 18.29 -4.63 9.87
N GLU A 105 19.20 -5.00 10.76
CA GLU A 105 18.91 -5.95 11.87
C GLU A 105 17.87 -5.41 12.85
N GLU A 106 17.90 -4.13 13.15
CA GLU A 106 16.92 -3.51 14.06
C GLU A 106 15.52 -3.51 13.44
N VAL A 107 15.42 -3.23 12.15
CA VAL A 107 14.16 -3.26 11.40
C VAL A 107 13.61 -4.68 11.34
N LYS A 108 14.47 -5.67 11.03
CA LYS A 108 14.08 -7.08 11.03
C LYS A 108 13.52 -7.51 12.38
N ALA A 109 14.22 -7.20 13.46
CA ALA A 109 13.82 -7.58 14.81
C ALA A 109 12.50 -6.92 15.23
N ALA A 110 12.32 -5.65 14.91
CA ALA A 110 11.16 -4.88 15.38
C ALA A 110 9.92 -5.03 14.50
N TYR A 111 10.09 -5.17 13.17
CA TYR A 111 8.97 -5.05 12.23
C TYR A 111 8.83 -6.19 11.23
N LEU A 112 9.88 -6.98 11.00
CA LEU A 112 9.87 -8.02 9.96
C LEU A 112 9.81 -9.44 10.53
N GLY A 113 9.69 -9.58 11.84
CA GLY A 113 9.59 -10.89 12.51
C GLY A 113 10.91 -11.65 12.61
N GLY A 114 11.98 -10.90 12.54
CA GLY A 114 13.33 -11.48 12.70
C GLY A 114 14.04 -11.71 11.43
#